data_a6b97cc7e31313feefb59fa0f38b2705
#
_entry.id   a6b97cc7e31313feefb59fa0f38b2705
#
_cell.length_a   1.000
_cell.length_b   1.000
_cell.length_c   1.000
_cell.angle_alpha   90.00
_cell.angle_beta   90.00
_cell.angle_gamma   90.00
#
_symmetry.space_group_name_H-M   'P 1'
#
loop_
_entity.id
_entity.type
_entity.pdbx_description
1 polymer ?
#
loop_
_entity_poly.entity_id
_entity_poly.type
_entity_poly.pdbx_seq_one_letter_code
_entity_poly.pdbx_strand_id
1 'polypeptide(L)'
;MKIRACWSALEGRAEQKITQLRAETVHAEQLRDALLASQQRLETLYEEYRAQTAAADTSKGMSDAMNQRQFMSQLLTLRERVERDIGTSTLHLQTLAHRMQLAEAERLKMKTLTENDRLAVQKHVQKREQHSMDELGMLQFNQARAA
;
A
#
# COMPACT_ATOMS: atom_id res chain seq x y z
N MET A 1 -20.11 -12.78 29.19
CA MET A 1 -19.73 -12.56 27.78
C MET A 1 -18.41 -11.84 27.72
N LYS A 2 -17.45 -12.35 26.95
CA LYS A 2 -16.14 -11.75 26.80
C LYS A 2 -15.95 -11.34 25.33
N ILE A 3 -15.18 -10.29 25.11
CA ILE A 3 -14.75 -9.90 23.75
C ILE A 3 -13.93 -11.04 23.16
N ARG A 4 -14.22 -11.41 21.93
CA ARG A 4 -13.50 -12.48 21.24
C ARG A 4 -12.09 -12.03 20.87
N ALA A 5 -11.10 -12.65 21.51
CA ALA A 5 -9.69 -12.33 21.26
C ALA A 5 -9.26 -12.55 19.81
N CYS A 6 -9.93 -13.48 19.09
CA CYS A 6 -9.64 -13.76 17.68
C CYS A 6 -9.85 -12.52 16.77
N TRP A 7 -10.88 -11.72 17.01
CA TRP A 7 -11.15 -10.53 16.21
C TRP A 7 -10.05 -9.48 16.39
N SER A 8 -9.61 -9.27 17.63
CA SER A 8 -8.52 -8.36 17.93
C SER A 8 -7.19 -8.82 17.31
N ALA A 9 -6.90 -10.12 17.37
CA ALA A 9 -5.71 -10.70 16.74
C ALA A 9 -5.74 -10.55 15.21
N LEU A 10 -6.89 -10.78 14.58
CA LEU A 10 -7.08 -10.62 13.14
C LEU A 10 -6.98 -9.15 12.71
N GLU A 11 -7.49 -8.23 13.51
CA GLU A 11 -7.33 -6.80 13.32
C GLU A 11 -5.85 -6.40 13.34
N GLY A 12 -5.08 -6.89 14.33
CA GLY A 12 -3.65 -6.67 14.43
C GLY A 12 -2.88 -7.20 13.23
N ARG A 13 -3.26 -8.38 12.72
CA ARG A 13 -2.68 -8.94 11.48
C ARG A 13 -2.99 -8.09 10.27
N ALA A 14 -4.22 -7.60 10.16
CA ALA A 14 -4.62 -6.71 9.07
C ALA A 14 -3.84 -5.40 9.09
N GLU A 15 -3.61 -4.83 10.27
CA GLU A 15 -2.79 -3.63 10.45
C GLU A 15 -1.33 -3.87 10.07
N GLN A 16 -0.75 -5.01 10.45
CA GLN A 16 0.61 -5.39 10.07
C GLN A 16 0.73 -5.53 8.55
N LYS A 17 -0.25 -6.16 7.91
CA LYS A 17 -0.29 -6.31 6.45
C LYS A 17 -0.33 -4.96 5.75
N ILE A 18 -1.13 -4.02 6.25
CA ILE A 18 -1.19 -2.65 5.72
C ILE A 18 0.16 -1.95 5.87
N THR A 19 0.82 -2.08 7.01
CA THR A 19 2.16 -1.50 7.24
C THR A 19 3.18 -2.06 6.27
N GLN A 20 3.19 -3.38 6.04
CA GLN A 20 4.05 -4.03 5.05
C GLN A 20 3.77 -3.55 3.63
N LEU A 21 2.51 -3.48 3.25
CA LEU A 21 2.11 -3.00 1.92
C LEU A 21 2.50 -1.53 1.70
N ARG A 22 2.40 -0.69 2.72
CA ARG A 22 2.87 0.70 2.65
C ARG A 22 4.37 0.78 2.41
N ALA A 23 5.15 -0.03 3.13
CA ALA A 23 6.60 -0.10 2.95
C ALA A 23 6.97 -0.59 1.55
N GLU A 24 6.31 -1.64 1.05
CA GLU A 24 6.50 -2.15 -0.31
C GLU A 24 6.13 -1.09 -1.36
N THR A 25 5.04 -0.36 -1.15
CA THR A 25 4.59 0.71 -2.04
C THR A 25 5.61 1.84 -2.13
N VAL A 26 6.14 2.29 -0.99
CA VAL A 26 7.19 3.32 -0.95
C VAL A 26 8.43 2.86 -1.70
N HIS A 27 8.85 1.62 -1.49
CA HIS A 27 10.00 1.04 -2.19
C HIS A 27 9.76 0.97 -3.70
N ALA A 28 8.56 0.52 -4.11
CA ALA A 28 8.19 0.44 -5.52
C ALA A 28 8.10 1.82 -6.18
N GLU A 29 7.61 2.83 -5.46
CA GLU A 29 7.59 4.22 -5.93
C GLU A 29 9.00 4.77 -6.12
N GLN A 30 9.92 4.46 -5.21
CA GLN A 30 11.33 4.85 -5.33
C GLN A 30 11.99 4.22 -6.55
N LEU A 31 11.71 2.94 -6.81
CA LEU A 31 12.20 2.25 -8.02
C LEU A 31 11.64 2.88 -9.29
N ARG A 32 10.34 3.18 -9.32
CA ARG A 32 9.71 3.86 -10.44
C ARG A 32 10.35 5.23 -10.68
N ASP A 33 10.55 6.00 -9.64
CA ASP A 33 11.16 7.34 -9.75
C ASP A 33 12.61 7.25 -10.25
N ALA A 34 13.37 6.25 -9.81
CA ALA A 34 14.71 5.97 -10.32
C ALA A 34 14.70 5.61 -11.81
N LEU A 35 13.72 4.80 -12.25
CA LEU A 35 13.54 4.44 -13.66
C LEU A 35 13.17 5.66 -14.50
N LEU A 36 12.28 6.51 -14.01
CA LEU A 36 11.90 7.75 -14.68
C LEU A 36 13.10 8.71 -14.81
N ALA A 37 13.91 8.81 -13.77
CA ALA A 37 15.15 9.60 -13.82
C ALA A 37 16.16 9.04 -14.82
N SER A 38 16.26 7.70 -14.92
CA SER A 38 17.11 7.04 -15.92
C SER A 38 16.60 7.29 -17.33
N GLN A 39 15.28 7.23 -17.52
CA GLN A 39 14.66 7.56 -18.81
C GLN A 39 15.00 8.99 -19.24
N GLN A 40 14.86 9.93 -18.32
CA GLN A 40 15.17 11.33 -18.57
C GLN A 40 16.65 11.51 -18.99
N ARG A 41 17.57 10.86 -18.29
CA ARG A 41 19.00 10.91 -18.61
C ARG A 41 19.30 10.30 -19.97
N LEU A 42 18.67 9.19 -20.31
CA LEU A 42 18.83 8.56 -21.63
C LEU A 42 18.29 9.44 -22.76
N GLU A 43 17.15 10.08 -22.55
CA GLU A 43 16.57 11.03 -23.51
C GLU A 43 17.52 12.23 -23.73
N THR A 44 18.03 12.81 -22.66
CA THR A 44 18.98 13.93 -22.71
C THR A 44 20.26 13.50 -23.42
N LEU A 45 20.80 12.36 -23.08
CA LEU A 45 22.02 11.81 -23.69
C LEU A 45 21.84 11.54 -25.18
N TYR A 46 20.68 10.97 -25.55
CA TYR A 46 20.32 10.73 -26.94
C TYR A 46 20.27 12.03 -27.75
N GLU A 47 19.59 13.05 -27.23
CA GLU A 47 19.46 14.35 -27.88
C GLU A 47 20.82 15.08 -28.00
N GLU A 48 21.64 15.06 -26.98
CA GLU A 48 23.00 15.62 -27.00
C GLU A 48 23.86 14.93 -28.06
N TYR A 49 23.80 13.61 -28.09
CA TYR A 49 24.57 12.82 -29.05
C TYR A 49 24.10 13.04 -30.49
N ARG A 50 22.79 13.12 -30.68
CA ARG A 50 22.18 13.44 -31.98
C ARG A 50 22.63 14.84 -32.48
N ALA A 51 22.63 15.83 -31.57
CA ALA A 51 23.07 17.18 -31.90
C ALA A 51 24.56 17.22 -32.26
N GLN A 52 25.39 16.50 -31.52
CA GLN A 52 26.83 16.36 -31.81
C GLN A 52 27.07 15.68 -33.13
N THR A 53 26.32 14.63 -33.47
CA THR A 53 26.43 13.91 -34.74
C THR A 53 26.01 14.80 -35.92
N ALA A 54 24.95 15.60 -35.76
CA ALA A 54 24.48 16.53 -36.75
C ALA A 54 25.46 17.71 -36.97
N ALA A 55 26.17 18.14 -35.94
CA ALA A 55 27.17 19.18 -35.99
C ALA A 55 28.56 18.65 -36.36
N ALA A 56 28.78 17.35 -36.36
CA ALA A 56 30.08 16.74 -36.68
C ALA A 56 30.47 16.99 -38.12
N ASP A 57 31.68 17.41 -38.30
CA ASP A 57 32.28 17.65 -39.59
C ASP A 57 32.48 16.30 -40.35
N THR A 58 32.22 16.27 -41.66
CA THR A 58 32.36 15.10 -42.51
C THR A 58 33.79 14.58 -42.62
N SER A 59 34.76 15.25 -42.01
CA SER A 59 36.18 14.88 -41.95
C SER A 59 36.49 13.69 -41.04
N LYS A 60 35.55 13.26 -40.20
CA LYS A 60 35.74 12.09 -39.33
C LYS A 60 35.65 10.80 -40.14
N GLY A 61 36.58 9.88 -39.90
CA GLY A 61 36.67 8.63 -40.64
C GLY A 61 35.44 7.72 -40.44
N MET A 62 35.31 6.76 -41.33
CA MET A 62 34.20 5.78 -41.34
C MET A 62 34.12 4.99 -40.03
N SER A 63 35.26 4.73 -39.39
CA SER A 63 35.34 4.06 -38.07
C SER A 63 34.58 4.83 -36.97
N ASP A 64 34.75 6.15 -36.90
CA ASP A 64 34.07 7.00 -35.95
C ASP A 64 32.56 7.05 -36.20
N ALA A 65 32.15 7.10 -37.47
CA ALA A 65 30.75 7.06 -37.86
C ALA A 65 30.08 5.75 -37.47
N MET A 66 30.76 4.61 -37.63
CA MET A 66 30.27 3.30 -37.22
C MET A 66 30.17 3.19 -35.67
N ASN A 67 31.15 3.71 -34.94
CA ASN A 67 31.12 3.75 -33.49
C ASN A 67 29.96 4.60 -32.96
N GLN A 68 29.69 5.73 -33.59
CA GLN A 68 28.54 6.58 -33.25
C GLN A 68 27.21 5.86 -33.47
N ARG A 69 27.04 5.18 -34.61
CA ARG A 69 25.83 4.38 -34.89
C ARG A 69 25.63 3.27 -33.88
N GLN A 70 26.71 2.57 -33.54
CA GLN A 70 26.66 1.49 -32.55
C GLN A 70 26.26 2.03 -31.16
N PHE A 71 26.82 3.15 -30.75
CA PHE A 71 26.49 3.82 -29.50
C PHE A 71 25.02 4.28 -29.47
N MET A 72 24.55 4.90 -30.54
CA MET A 72 23.13 5.30 -30.67
C MET A 72 22.19 4.11 -30.62
N SER A 73 22.56 3.01 -31.28
CA SER A 73 21.80 1.75 -31.23
C SER A 73 21.72 1.21 -29.81
N GLN A 74 22.81 1.23 -29.06
CA GLN A 74 22.85 0.83 -27.66
C GLN A 74 21.98 1.72 -26.77
N LEU A 75 22.00 3.04 -26.99
CA LEU A 75 21.13 3.98 -26.28
C LEU A 75 19.64 3.68 -26.53
N LEU A 76 19.26 3.41 -27.77
CA LEU A 76 17.89 3.06 -28.13
C LEU A 76 17.45 1.75 -27.47
N THR A 77 18.34 0.76 -27.42
CA THR A 77 18.07 -0.52 -26.74
C THR A 77 17.88 -0.32 -25.25
N LEU A 78 18.71 0.48 -24.60
CA LEU A 78 18.58 0.81 -23.19
C LEU A 78 17.29 1.59 -22.90
N ARG A 79 16.94 2.51 -23.78
CA ARG A 79 15.68 3.28 -23.68
C ARG A 79 14.47 2.37 -23.72
N GLU A 80 14.42 1.44 -24.67
CA GLU A 80 13.34 0.46 -24.76
C GLU A 80 13.25 -0.43 -23.51
N ARG A 81 14.39 -0.83 -22.98
CA ARG A 81 14.46 -1.63 -21.75
C ARG A 81 13.90 -0.86 -20.56
N VAL A 82 14.30 0.40 -20.42
CA VAL A 82 13.81 1.27 -19.35
C VAL A 82 12.31 1.51 -19.47
N GLU A 83 11.80 1.73 -20.67
CA GLU A 83 10.36 1.87 -20.93
C GLU A 83 9.58 0.63 -20.52
N ARG A 84 10.10 -0.56 -20.81
CA ARG A 84 9.48 -1.82 -20.38
C ARG A 84 9.50 -1.97 -18.86
N ASP A 85 10.62 -1.61 -18.24
CA ASP A 85 10.75 -1.67 -16.78
C ASP A 85 9.81 -0.68 -16.08
N ILE A 86 9.59 0.50 -16.65
CA ILE A 86 8.61 1.48 -16.16
C ILE A 86 7.20 0.89 -16.27
N GLY A 87 6.87 0.27 -17.39
CA GLY A 87 5.58 -0.41 -17.58
C GLY A 87 5.33 -1.49 -16.54
N THR A 88 6.33 -2.34 -16.29
CA THR A 88 6.28 -3.39 -15.25
C THR A 88 6.13 -2.79 -13.85
N SER A 89 6.88 -1.73 -13.57
CA SER A 89 6.81 -1.02 -12.27
C SER A 89 5.43 -0.39 -12.04
N THR A 90 4.83 0.19 -13.08
CA THR A 90 3.48 0.76 -13.01
C THR A 90 2.44 -0.31 -12.70
N LEU A 91 2.52 -1.47 -13.36
CA LEU A 91 1.63 -2.61 -13.08
C LEU A 91 1.81 -3.13 -11.67
N HIS A 92 3.04 -3.19 -11.19
CA HIS A 92 3.34 -3.60 -9.81
C HIS A 92 2.71 -2.64 -8.78
N LEU A 93 2.83 -1.33 -9.02
CA LEU A 93 2.20 -0.31 -8.17
C LEU A 93 0.68 -0.42 -8.17
N GLN A 94 0.06 -0.69 -9.32
CA GLN A 94 -1.38 -0.94 -9.41
C GLN A 94 -1.80 -2.17 -8.60
N THR A 95 -1.02 -3.24 -8.66
CA THR A 95 -1.24 -4.45 -7.88
C THR A 95 -1.14 -4.17 -6.38
N LEU A 96 -0.13 -3.41 -5.95
CA LEU A 96 0.04 -3.01 -4.56
C LEU A 96 -1.12 -2.14 -4.07
N ALA A 97 -1.59 -1.20 -4.91
CA ALA A 97 -2.75 -0.36 -4.59
C ALA A 97 -4.01 -1.21 -4.39
N HIS A 98 -4.23 -2.20 -5.25
CA HIS A 98 -5.36 -3.12 -5.13
C HIS A 98 -5.27 -3.96 -3.85
N ARG A 99 -4.09 -4.51 -3.54
CA ARG A 99 -3.86 -5.26 -2.30
C ARG A 99 -4.07 -4.39 -1.07
N MET A 100 -3.68 -3.11 -1.14
CA MET A 100 -3.90 -2.16 -0.06
C MET A 100 -5.40 -1.94 0.18
N GLN A 101 -6.19 -1.77 -0.87
CA GLN A 101 -7.65 -1.64 -0.76
C GLN A 101 -8.27 -2.85 -0.09
N LEU A 102 -7.85 -4.06 -0.49
CA LEU A 102 -8.34 -5.31 0.11
C LEU A 102 -7.94 -5.41 1.58
N ALA A 103 -6.70 -5.04 1.92
CA ALA A 103 -6.20 -5.07 3.28
C ALA A 103 -6.93 -4.07 4.19
N GLU A 104 -7.23 -2.88 3.68
CA GLU A 104 -8.01 -1.87 4.42
C GLU A 104 -9.46 -2.29 4.63
N ALA A 105 -10.07 -2.91 3.62
CA ALA A 105 -11.42 -3.48 3.75
C ALA A 105 -11.45 -4.58 4.80
N GLU A 106 -10.44 -5.45 4.83
CA GLU A 106 -10.30 -6.51 5.83
C GLU A 106 -10.09 -5.94 7.24
N ARG A 107 -9.23 -4.94 7.37
CA ARG A 107 -9.04 -4.25 8.66
C ARG A 107 -10.34 -3.63 9.17
N LEU A 108 -11.07 -2.95 8.31
CA LEU A 108 -12.35 -2.32 8.67
C LEU A 108 -13.38 -3.37 9.09
N LYS A 109 -13.45 -4.50 8.39
CA LYS A 109 -14.31 -5.63 8.73
C LYS A 109 -13.98 -6.17 10.12
N MET A 110 -12.71 -6.42 10.40
CA MET A 110 -12.28 -6.94 11.71
C MET A 110 -12.52 -5.92 12.83
N LYS A 111 -12.29 -4.65 12.56
CA LYS A 111 -12.60 -3.56 13.49
C LYS A 111 -14.09 -3.50 13.83
N THR A 112 -14.94 -3.63 12.82
CA THR A 112 -16.40 -3.65 12.99
C THR A 112 -16.84 -4.84 13.84
N LEU A 113 -16.28 -6.03 13.59
CA LEU A 113 -16.59 -7.24 14.38
C LEU A 113 -16.14 -7.09 15.84
N THR A 114 -14.96 -6.53 16.07
CA THR A 114 -14.45 -6.24 17.43
C THR A 114 -15.36 -5.25 18.14
N GLU A 115 -15.78 -4.19 17.48
CA GLU A 115 -16.67 -3.18 18.05
C GLU A 115 -18.06 -3.76 18.36
N ASN A 116 -18.60 -4.60 17.48
CA ASN A 116 -19.87 -5.28 17.71
C ASN A 116 -19.80 -6.20 18.93
N ASP A 117 -18.70 -6.94 19.09
CA ASP A 117 -18.49 -7.79 20.27
C ASP A 117 -18.40 -6.91 21.55
N ARG A 118 -17.71 -5.79 21.48
CA ARG A 118 -17.60 -4.84 22.60
C ARG A 118 -18.96 -4.31 23.03
N LEU A 119 -19.78 -3.90 22.06
CA LEU A 119 -21.14 -3.43 22.32
C LEU A 119 -22.04 -4.53 22.89
N ALA A 120 -21.91 -5.76 22.38
CA ALA A 120 -22.68 -6.90 22.90
C ALA A 120 -22.32 -7.21 24.35
N VAL A 121 -21.02 -7.16 24.70
CA VAL A 121 -20.55 -7.34 26.09
C VAL A 121 -21.07 -6.21 26.98
N GLN A 122 -21.02 -4.97 26.52
CA GLN A 122 -21.53 -3.82 27.26
C GLN A 122 -23.03 -3.96 27.56
N LYS A 123 -23.83 -4.34 26.56
CA LYS A 123 -25.27 -4.58 26.73
C LYS A 123 -25.54 -5.71 27.73
N HIS A 124 -24.75 -6.78 27.66
CA HIS A 124 -24.89 -7.89 28.60
C HIS A 124 -24.62 -7.46 30.05
N VAL A 125 -23.55 -6.69 30.26
CA VAL A 125 -23.20 -6.15 31.59
C VAL A 125 -24.30 -5.23 32.09
N GLN A 126 -24.81 -4.32 31.24
CA GLN A 126 -25.91 -3.42 31.61
C GLN A 126 -27.17 -4.18 32.01
N LYS A 127 -27.53 -5.24 31.27
CA LYS A 127 -28.67 -6.09 31.62
C LYS A 127 -28.50 -6.78 32.98
N ARG A 128 -27.28 -7.27 33.28
CA ARG A 128 -26.97 -7.88 34.57
C ARG A 128 -27.10 -6.88 35.68
N GLU A 129 -26.59 -5.68 35.51
CA GLU A 129 -26.69 -4.61 36.49
C GLU A 129 -28.16 -4.21 36.72
N GLN A 130 -28.92 -4.05 35.64
CA GLN A 130 -30.35 -3.76 35.70
C GLN A 130 -31.11 -4.83 36.46
N HIS A 131 -30.83 -6.11 36.15
CA HIS A 131 -31.46 -7.23 36.85
C HIS A 131 -31.11 -7.28 38.33
N SER A 132 -29.86 -7.03 38.68
CA SER A 132 -29.42 -6.95 40.08
C SER A 132 -30.10 -5.79 40.83
N MET A 133 -30.24 -4.64 40.19
CA MET A 133 -30.94 -3.49 40.76
C MET A 133 -32.42 -3.77 40.93
N ASP A 134 -33.05 -4.42 39.96
CA ASP A 134 -34.46 -4.81 40.06
C ASP A 134 -34.70 -5.80 41.21
N GLU A 135 -33.80 -6.77 41.40
CA GLU A 135 -33.85 -7.73 42.51
C GLU A 135 -33.71 -7.02 43.86
N LEU A 136 -32.77 -6.10 43.99
CA LEU A 136 -32.59 -5.29 45.18
C LEU A 136 -33.82 -4.42 45.47
N GLY A 137 -34.38 -3.82 44.44
CA GLY A 137 -35.61 -3.04 44.55
C GLY A 137 -36.80 -3.88 45.03
N MET A 138 -36.93 -5.09 44.52
CA MET A 138 -37.97 -6.03 44.96
C MET A 138 -37.77 -6.47 46.41
N LEU A 139 -36.54 -6.76 46.81
CA LEU A 139 -36.21 -7.11 48.22
C LEU A 139 -36.53 -5.95 49.16
N GLN A 140 -36.14 -4.74 48.85
CA GLN A 140 -36.45 -3.55 49.64
C GLN A 140 -37.95 -3.30 49.72
N PHE A 141 -38.66 -3.43 48.66
CA PHE A 141 -40.11 -3.31 48.63
C PHE A 141 -40.80 -4.36 49.53
N ASN A 142 -40.36 -5.61 49.41
CA ASN A 142 -40.91 -6.68 50.24
C ASN A 142 -40.61 -6.48 51.72
N GLN A 143 -39.40 -6.00 52.07
CA GLN A 143 -39.05 -5.66 53.46
C GLN A 143 -39.91 -4.51 53.99
N ALA A 144 -40.10 -3.45 53.22
CA ALA A 144 -40.95 -2.34 53.59
C ALA A 144 -42.42 -2.75 53.78
N ARG A 145 -42.89 -3.70 52.94
CA ARG A 145 -44.24 -4.23 53.03
C ARG A 145 -44.44 -5.17 54.21
N ALA A 146 -43.40 -5.87 54.67
CA ALA A 146 -43.43 -6.77 55.80
C ALA A 146 -43.35 -6.04 57.16
N ALA A 147 -42.89 -4.81 57.16
CA ALA A 147 -42.90 -3.96 58.35
C ALA A 147 -44.27 -3.27 58.48
#